data_72200e7114ff2cb9f3f590dba08d8136
#
_entry.id   72200e7114ff2cb9f3f590dba08d8136
#
_cell.length_a   1.000
_cell.length_b   1.000
_cell.length_c   1.000
_cell.angle_alpha   90.00
_cell.angle_beta   90.00
_cell.angle_gamma   90.00
#
_symmetry.space_group_name_H-M   'P 1'
#
loop_
_entity.id
_entity.type
_entity.pdbx_description
1 polymer ?
#
loop_
_entity_poly.entity_id
_entity_poly.type
_entity_poly.pdbx_seq_one_letter_code
_entity_poly.pdbx_strand_id
1 'polypeptide(L)'
;WIHGLKVTDPLIVAYGRGMVPDFPAAIGAPMDLVPIDIVANTVIAAATRARSDEVEVFHAATSGDNPLPNTRMFELIKGYFEENPLLNKNGSRPELVDWTFPTREKFQRGFNWKYLYPLEIKQRLYERLPERLAPAREKRRLAALKTRLKRVQYFVELFSPYTTLD
;
A
#
# COMPACT_ATOMS: atom_id res chain seq x y z
N TRP A 1 6.63 14.44 -12.06
CA TRP A 1 6.96 13.18 -12.73
C TRP A 1 7.22 12.13 -11.67
N ILE A 2 6.43 11.05 -11.65
CA ILE A 2 6.62 9.94 -10.71
C ILE A 2 7.53 8.92 -11.41
N HIS A 3 8.74 8.75 -10.90
CA HIS A 3 9.65 7.72 -11.38
C HIS A 3 9.47 6.43 -10.57
N GLY A 4 8.60 5.56 -11.06
CA GLY A 4 8.31 4.25 -10.47
C GLY A 4 7.32 4.30 -9.30
N LEU A 5 6.73 3.15 -8.98
CA LEU A 5 5.82 2.99 -7.85
C LEU A 5 6.62 2.90 -6.55
N LYS A 6 6.37 3.82 -5.63
CA LYS A 6 7.07 3.89 -4.33
C LYS A 6 6.05 3.84 -3.19
N VAL A 7 6.48 3.30 -2.07
CA VAL A 7 5.78 3.34 -0.78
C VAL A 7 4.31 2.91 -0.87
N THR A 8 3.35 3.83 -0.91
CA THR A 8 1.90 3.58 -0.91
C THR A 8 1.33 3.27 -2.29
N ASP A 9 2.00 3.66 -3.37
CA ASP A 9 1.50 3.49 -4.72
C ASP A 9 1.12 2.03 -5.07
N PRO A 10 1.93 1.01 -4.71
CA PRO A 10 1.54 -0.38 -4.96
C PRO A 10 0.23 -0.78 -4.28
N LEU A 11 -0.06 -0.24 -3.09
CA LEU A 11 -1.29 -0.52 -2.37
C LEU A 11 -2.49 0.14 -3.06
N ILE A 12 -2.35 1.41 -3.45
CA ILE A 12 -3.36 2.18 -4.19
C ILE A 12 -3.69 1.48 -5.52
N VAL A 13 -2.66 1.07 -6.28
CA VAL A 13 -2.85 0.34 -7.53
C VAL A 13 -3.47 -1.05 -7.31
N ALA A 14 -3.11 -1.75 -6.23
CA ALA A 14 -3.72 -3.03 -5.88
C ALA A 14 -5.21 -2.88 -5.57
N TYR A 15 -5.58 -1.84 -4.83
CA TYR A 15 -6.98 -1.51 -4.58
C TYR A 15 -7.73 -1.20 -5.88
N GLY A 16 -7.20 -0.32 -6.73
CA GLY A 16 -7.81 0.00 -8.03
C GLY A 16 -7.97 -1.19 -8.98
N ARG A 17 -7.31 -2.32 -8.68
CA ARG A 17 -7.50 -3.61 -9.37
C ARG A 17 -8.47 -4.56 -8.65
N GLY A 18 -9.22 -4.07 -7.67
CA GLY A 18 -10.13 -4.87 -6.87
C GLY A 18 -9.45 -5.86 -5.93
N MET A 19 -8.18 -5.58 -5.55
CA MET A 19 -7.43 -6.38 -4.60
C MET A 19 -7.27 -5.62 -3.27
N VAL A 20 -7.18 -6.34 -2.16
CA VAL A 20 -6.80 -5.81 -0.83
C VAL A 20 -7.62 -4.58 -0.40
N PRO A 21 -8.91 -4.74 -0.06
CA PRO A 21 -9.72 -3.65 0.51
C PRO A 21 -9.40 -3.38 1.99
N ASP A 22 -8.64 -4.25 2.63
CA ASP A 22 -8.35 -4.19 4.06
C ASP A 22 -7.06 -3.41 4.31
N PHE A 23 -7.12 -2.40 5.17
CA PHE A 23 -5.94 -1.65 5.62
C PHE A 23 -6.01 -1.41 7.13
N PRO A 24 -5.04 -1.94 7.92
CA PRO A 24 -5.03 -1.74 9.35
C PRO A 24 -4.67 -0.29 9.68
N ALA A 25 -5.67 0.48 10.07
CA ALA A 25 -5.52 1.88 10.48
C ALA A 25 -6.57 2.23 11.53
N ALA A 26 -6.27 3.21 12.37
CA ALA A 26 -7.28 3.83 13.23
C ALA A 26 -8.23 4.68 12.36
N ILE A 27 -9.52 4.50 12.54
CA ILE A 27 -10.53 5.24 11.78
C ILE A 27 -10.40 6.74 12.11
N GLY A 28 -10.24 7.55 11.07
CA GLY A 28 -10.13 9.01 11.22
C GLY A 28 -8.75 9.52 11.63
N ALA A 29 -7.76 8.64 11.85
CA ALA A 29 -6.40 9.09 12.13
C ALA A 29 -5.86 10.00 11.00
N PRO A 30 -5.23 11.12 11.35
CA PRO A 30 -4.68 12.04 10.35
C PRO A 30 -3.49 11.41 9.65
N MET A 31 -3.42 11.58 8.35
CA MET A 31 -2.26 11.22 7.54
C MET A 31 -1.51 12.50 7.15
N ASP A 32 -0.22 12.47 7.33
CA ASP A 32 0.63 13.60 6.93
C ASP A 32 1.17 13.34 5.52
N LEU A 33 0.39 13.80 4.54
CA LEU A 33 0.75 13.75 3.13
C LEU A 33 1.21 15.13 2.68
N VAL A 34 2.52 15.30 2.58
CA VAL A 34 3.12 16.58 2.20
C VAL A 34 3.37 16.61 0.70
N PRO A 35 2.83 17.58 -0.05
CA PRO A 35 3.18 17.80 -1.44
C PRO A 35 4.68 18.06 -1.61
N ILE A 36 5.26 17.52 -2.68
CA ILE A 36 6.72 17.59 -2.91
C ILE A 36 7.23 19.01 -3.07
N ASP A 37 6.42 19.92 -3.60
CA ASP A 37 6.73 21.35 -3.76
C ASP A 37 6.87 22.03 -2.40
N ILE A 38 6.04 21.70 -1.42
CA ILE A 38 6.17 22.20 -0.03
C ILE A 38 7.50 21.73 0.55
N VAL A 39 7.86 20.44 0.40
CA VAL A 39 9.15 19.93 0.88
C VAL A 39 10.32 20.65 0.18
N ALA A 40 10.27 20.80 -1.13
CA ALA A 40 11.29 21.50 -1.90
C ALA A 40 11.44 22.96 -1.46
N ASN A 41 10.34 23.68 -1.26
CA ASN A 41 10.35 25.05 -0.79
C ASN A 41 10.90 25.17 0.64
N THR A 42 10.58 24.22 1.51
CA THR A 42 11.14 24.15 2.87
C THR A 42 12.66 23.98 2.84
N VAL A 43 13.17 23.10 1.96
CA VAL A 43 14.63 22.91 1.79
C VAL A 43 15.29 24.20 1.29
N ILE A 44 14.71 24.87 0.30
CA ILE A 44 15.24 26.14 -0.23
C ILE A 44 15.24 27.21 0.87
N ALA A 45 14.12 27.37 1.60
CA ALA A 45 14.01 28.34 2.68
C ALA A 45 15.02 28.06 3.82
N ALA A 46 15.20 26.80 4.20
CA ALA A 46 16.19 26.41 5.19
C ALA A 46 17.62 26.74 4.74
N ALA A 47 17.94 26.53 3.46
CA ALA A 47 19.26 26.84 2.89
C ALA A 47 19.60 28.33 2.87
N THR A 48 18.61 29.23 2.92
CA THR A 48 18.82 30.69 2.96
C THR A 48 19.03 31.25 4.38
N ARG A 49 18.86 30.43 5.40
CA ARG A 49 19.10 30.86 6.79
C ARG A 49 20.57 31.06 7.06
N ALA A 50 20.86 31.97 8.00
CA ALA A 50 22.23 32.18 8.47
C ALA A 50 22.79 30.87 9.05
N ARG A 51 24.09 30.63 8.84
CA ARG A 51 24.79 29.50 9.46
C ARG A 51 24.71 29.58 10.98
N SER A 52 24.38 28.47 11.60
CA SER A 52 24.44 28.25 13.04
C SER A 52 25.49 27.19 13.32
N ASP A 53 26.16 27.29 14.48
CA ASP A 53 27.06 26.25 14.96
C ASP A 53 26.30 25.04 15.53
N GLU A 54 25.00 25.17 15.69
CA GLU A 54 24.12 24.10 16.15
C GLU A 54 23.34 23.46 14.96
N VAL A 55 22.99 22.16 15.11
CA VAL A 55 22.18 21.46 14.15
C VAL A 55 20.72 21.94 14.27
N GLU A 56 20.23 22.60 13.23
CA GLU A 56 18.82 22.97 13.12
C GLU A 56 18.05 21.90 12.35
N VAL A 57 16.90 21.46 12.89
CA VAL A 57 16.02 20.47 12.27
C VAL A 57 14.72 21.14 11.85
N PHE A 58 14.35 20.99 10.58
CA PHE A 58 13.11 21.51 10.03
C PHE A 58 12.18 20.35 9.66
N HIS A 59 10.94 20.39 10.14
CA HIS A 59 9.91 19.44 9.78
C HIS A 59 8.97 20.04 8.73
N ALA A 60 8.89 19.41 7.56
CA ALA A 60 7.86 19.73 6.57
C ALA A 60 6.66 18.81 6.82
N ALA A 61 5.65 19.33 7.48
CA ALA A 61 4.41 18.63 7.83
C ALA A 61 3.21 19.52 7.54
N THR A 62 2.06 18.93 7.20
CA THR A 62 0.81 19.66 6.91
C THR A 62 -0.33 19.22 7.82
N SER A 63 -0.19 18.13 8.54
CA SER A 63 -1.25 17.54 9.37
C SER A 63 -1.69 18.42 10.55
N GLY A 64 -0.83 19.35 11.00
CA GLY A 64 -1.18 20.30 12.06
C GLY A 64 -2.21 21.35 11.62
N ASP A 65 -2.06 21.89 10.42
CA ASP A 65 -2.90 22.97 9.89
C ASP A 65 -4.02 22.47 8.97
N ASN A 66 -3.76 21.38 8.24
CA ASN A 66 -4.69 20.80 7.29
C ASN A 66 -4.66 19.26 7.36
N PRO A 67 -5.21 18.67 8.42
CA PRO A 67 -5.20 17.22 8.61
C PRO A 67 -6.03 16.52 7.53
N LEU A 68 -5.48 15.49 6.89
CA LEU A 68 -6.20 14.60 6.00
C LEU A 68 -6.54 13.31 6.76
N PRO A 69 -7.80 13.11 7.18
CA PRO A 69 -8.20 11.84 7.79
C PRO A 69 -8.00 10.69 6.79
N ASN A 70 -7.50 9.54 7.28
CA ASN A 70 -7.29 8.38 6.43
C ASN A 70 -8.56 7.93 5.70
N THR A 71 -9.72 8.01 6.35
CA THR A 71 -11.03 7.73 5.73
C THR A 71 -11.25 8.60 4.49
N ARG A 72 -10.97 9.91 4.59
CA ARG A 72 -11.12 10.84 3.47
C ARG A 72 -10.16 10.52 2.32
N MET A 73 -8.91 10.16 2.64
CA MET A 73 -7.96 9.73 1.63
C MET A 73 -8.46 8.49 0.87
N PHE A 74 -8.97 7.50 1.58
CA PHE A 74 -9.48 6.28 0.96
C PHE A 74 -10.75 6.52 0.13
N GLU A 75 -11.64 7.41 0.56
CA GLU A 75 -12.77 7.86 -0.25
C GLU A 75 -12.32 8.49 -1.57
N LEU A 76 -11.32 9.37 -1.52
CA LEU A 76 -10.77 10.01 -2.72
C LEU A 76 -10.14 8.98 -3.67
N ILE A 77 -9.41 7.99 -3.15
CA ILE A 77 -8.84 6.90 -3.94
C ILE A 77 -9.95 6.09 -4.61
N LYS A 78 -11.00 5.73 -3.86
CA LYS A 78 -12.16 4.98 -4.39
C LYS A 78 -12.84 5.77 -5.50
N GLY A 79 -13.21 7.02 -5.25
CA GLY A 79 -13.85 7.90 -6.25
C GLY A 79 -13.02 8.04 -7.52
N TYR A 80 -11.70 8.21 -7.39
CA TYR A 80 -10.82 8.26 -8.55
C TYR A 80 -10.90 7.00 -9.42
N PHE A 81 -10.87 5.80 -8.82
CA PHE A 81 -10.92 4.56 -9.60
C PHE A 81 -12.33 4.19 -10.07
N GLU A 82 -13.39 4.71 -9.49
CA GLU A 82 -14.75 4.60 -10.02
C GLU A 82 -14.87 5.36 -11.35
N GLU A 83 -14.25 6.54 -11.44
CA GLU A 83 -14.19 7.34 -12.67
C GLU A 83 -13.12 6.84 -13.66
N ASN A 84 -11.97 6.39 -13.15
CA ASN A 84 -10.80 5.99 -13.93
C ASN A 84 -10.42 4.53 -13.67
N PRO A 85 -11.23 3.53 -14.08
CA PRO A 85 -11.02 2.14 -13.73
C PRO A 85 -9.76 1.55 -14.39
N LEU A 86 -8.99 0.80 -13.60
CA LEU A 86 -7.88 -0.02 -14.11
C LEU A 86 -8.44 -1.32 -14.70
N LEU A 87 -8.78 -1.31 -15.98
CA LEU A 87 -9.40 -2.46 -16.64
C LEU A 87 -8.55 -3.74 -16.53
N ASN A 88 -9.22 -4.86 -16.33
CA ASN A 88 -8.63 -6.19 -16.40
C ASN A 88 -8.17 -6.50 -17.84
N LYS A 89 -7.39 -7.57 -18.01
CA LYS A 89 -6.91 -8.00 -19.34
C LYS A 89 -8.02 -8.35 -20.32
N ASN A 90 -9.20 -8.71 -19.83
CA ASN A 90 -10.39 -8.99 -20.62
C ASN A 90 -11.28 -7.76 -20.88
N GLY A 91 -10.82 -6.55 -20.49
CA GLY A 91 -11.57 -5.31 -20.63
C GLY A 91 -12.64 -5.08 -19.56
N SER A 92 -12.84 -5.99 -18.62
CA SER A 92 -13.81 -5.80 -17.54
C SER A 92 -13.32 -4.80 -16.50
N ARG A 93 -14.25 -4.07 -15.88
CA ARG A 93 -13.96 -3.24 -14.71
C ARG A 93 -13.78 -4.12 -13.48
N PRO A 94 -12.75 -3.88 -12.64
CA PRO A 94 -12.67 -4.55 -11.35
C PRO A 94 -13.80 -4.07 -10.44
N GLU A 95 -14.29 -4.94 -9.59
CA GLU A 95 -15.21 -4.58 -8.51
C GLU A 95 -14.42 -3.93 -7.40
N LEU A 96 -14.75 -2.68 -7.06
CA LEU A 96 -14.15 -1.96 -5.94
C LEU A 96 -15.03 -2.15 -4.71
N VAL A 97 -14.47 -2.82 -3.72
CA VAL A 97 -15.12 -3.03 -2.43
C VAL A 97 -14.77 -1.87 -1.50
N ASP A 98 -15.66 -1.54 -0.57
CA ASP A 98 -15.39 -0.52 0.43
C ASP A 98 -14.17 -0.89 1.29
N TRP A 99 -13.40 0.12 1.65
CA TRP A 99 -12.26 -0.06 2.52
C TRP A 99 -12.71 -0.51 3.92
N THR A 100 -12.00 -1.46 4.48
CA THR A 100 -12.17 -1.89 5.86
C THR A 100 -10.90 -1.61 6.65
N PHE A 101 -11.08 -1.31 7.93
CA PHE A 101 -9.99 -0.95 8.85
C PHE A 101 -9.89 -1.97 9.99
N PRO A 102 -9.45 -3.20 9.70
CA PRO A 102 -9.28 -4.22 10.73
C PRO A 102 -8.09 -3.87 11.64
N THR A 103 -8.08 -4.44 12.84
CA THR A 103 -6.87 -4.40 13.66
C THR A 103 -5.72 -5.13 12.94
N ARG A 104 -4.48 -4.83 13.31
CA ARG A 104 -3.29 -5.44 12.72
C ARG A 104 -3.35 -6.97 12.75
N GLU A 105 -3.77 -7.53 13.89
CA GLU A 105 -3.87 -9.00 14.06
C GLU A 105 -4.97 -9.61 13.19
N LYS A 106 -6.11 -8.93 13.08
CA LYS A 106 -7.20 -9.36 12.18
C LYS A 106 -6.77 -9.30 10.73
N PHE A 107 -6.08 -8.23 10.34
CA PHE A 107 -5.53 -8.10 8.99
C PHE A 107 -4.55 -9.24 8.68
N GLN A 108 -3.56 -9.47 9.52
CA GLN A 108 -2.56 -10.53 9.32
C GLN A 108 -3.22 -11.91 9.18
N ARG A 109 -4.15 -12.25 10.09
CA ARG A 109 -4.89 -13.53 10.02
C ARG A 109 -5.71 -13.64 8.75
N GLY A 110 -6.48 -12.61 8.40
CA GLY A 110 -7.32 -12.57 7.20
C GLY A 110 -6.49 -12.66 5.93
N PHE A 111 -5.40 -11.90 5.84
CA PHE A 111 -4.50 -11.89 4.70
C PHE A 111 -3.82 -13.25 4.50
N ASN A 112 -3.31 -13.85 5.58
CA ASN A 112 -2.69 -15.17 5.53
C ASN A 112 -3.70 -16.23 5.08
N TRP A 113 -4.90 -16.23 5.66
CA TRP A 113 -5.94 -17.20 5.35
C TRP A 113 -6.45 -17.06 3.91
N LYS A 114 -6.71 -15.84 3.47
CA LYS A 114 -7.31 -15.56 2.15
C LYS A 114 -6.30 -15.71 1.00
N TYR A 115 -5.04 -15.35 1.22
CA TYR A 115 -4.06 -15.24 0.13
C TYR A 115 -2.85 -16.16 0.28
N LEU A 116 -2.20 -16.21 1.45
CA LEU A 116 -0.94 -16.92 1.59
C LEU A 116 -1.11 -18.42 1.77
N TYR A 117 -2.00 -18.88 2.63
CA TYR A 117 -2.18 -20.33 2.88
C TYR A 117 -2.66 -21.09 1.64
N PRO A 118 -3.67 -20.65 0.87
CA PRO A 118 -4.06 -21.33 -0.37
C PRO A 118 -2.90 -21.42 -1.37
N LEU A 119 -2.09 -20.36 -1.46
CA LEU A 119 -0.94 -20.32 -2.34
C LEU A 119 0.16 -21.27 -1.89
N GLU A 120 0.44 -21.38 -0.58
CA GLU A 120 1.42 -22.30 -0.01
C GLU A 120 1.00 -23.76 -0.18
N ILE A 121 -0.27 -24.05 0.03
CA ILE A 121 -0.82 -25.40 -0.21
C ILE A 121 -0.63 -25.77 -1.68
N LYS A 122 -1.01 -24.86 -2.59
CA LYS A 122 -0.84 -25.08 -4.03
C LYS A 122 0.63 -25.26 -4.42
N GLN A 123 1.52 -24.46 -3.87
CA GLN A 123 2.96 -24.57 -4.11
C GLN A 123 3.49 -25.93 -3.66
N ARG A 124 3.19 -26.36 -2.42
CA ARG A 124 3.60 -27.67 -1.89
C ARG A 124 3.06 -28.82 -2.72
N LEU A 125 1.82 -28.72 -3.19
CA LEU A 125 1.23 -29.71 -4.08
C LEU A 125 2.01 -29.80 -5.40
N TYR A 126 2.31 -28.66 -6.02
CA TYR A 126 3.03 -28.60 -7.28
C TYR A 126 4.49 -29.08 -7.17
N GLU A 127 5.12 -28.95 -6.00
CA GLU A 127 6.46 -29.48 -5.75
C GLU A 127 6.50 -31.02 -5.76
N ARG A 128 5.39 -31.66 -5.37
CA ARG A 128 5.25 -33.13 -5.32
C ARG A 128 4.75 -33.74 -6.63
N LEU A 129 4.22 -32.94 -7.54
CA LEU A 129 3.67 -33.42 -8.80
C LEU A 129 4.75 -33.54 -9.87
N PRO A 130 4.66 -34.54 -10.76
CA PRO A 130 5.54 -34.65 -11.92
C PRO A 130 5.41 -33.42 -12.83
N GLU A 131 6.44 -33.13 -13.59
CA GLU A 131 6.54 -31.90 -14.41
C GLU A 131 5.40 -31.76 -15.45
N ARG A 132 4.85 -32.89 -15.91
CA ARG A 132 3.68 -32.90 -16.82
C ARG A 132 2.44 -32.25 -16.21
N LEU A 133 2.25 -32.35 -14.89
CA LEU A 133 1.08 -31.84 -14.15
C LEU A 133 1.38 -30.50 -13.47
N ALA A 134 2.64 -30.21 -13.22
CA ALA A 134 3.09 -28.96 -12.59
C ALA A 134 4.29 -28.38 -13.34
N PRO A 135 4.08 -27.73 -14.51
CA PRO A 135 5.14 -27.15 -15.33
C PRO A 135 6.00 -26.16 -14.55
N ALA A 136 7.30 -26.14 -14.82
CA ALA A 136 8.27 -25.23 -14.19
C ALA A 136 7.85 -23.74 -14.30
N ARG A 137 7.18 -23.35 -15.39
CA ARG A 137 6.62 -22.01 -15.58
C ARG A 137 5.59 -21.67 -14.50
N GLU A 138 4.67 -22.57 -14.17
CA GLU A 138 3.66 -22.37 -13.14
C GLU A 138 4.26 -22.34 -11.74
N LYS A 139 5.25 -23.18 -11.45
CA LYS A 139 6.00 -23.12 -10.18
C LYS A 139 6.66 -21.76 -9.98
N ARG A 140 7.33 -21.22 -11.01
CA ARG A 140 7.93 -19.88 -10.97
C ARG A 140 6.87 -18.77 -10.79
N ARG A 141 5.73 -18.89 -11.46
CA ARG A 141 4.60 -17.94 -11.33
C ARG A 141 4.05 -17.91 -9.90
N LEU A 142 3.87 -19.07 -9.27
CA LEU A 142 3.40 -19.17 -7.88
C LEU A 142 4.42 -18.57 -6.91
N ALA A 143 5.71 -18.84 -7.09
CA ALA A 143 6.77 -18.26 -6.28
C ALA A 143 6.83 -16.72 -6.42
N ALA A 144 6.72 -16.20 -7.64
CA ALA A 144 6.68 -14.76 -7.88
C ALA A 144 5.44 -14.10 -7.25
N LEU A 145 4.28 -14.76 -7.31
CA LEU A 145 3.05 -14.28 -6.67
C LEU A 145 3.21 -14.25 -5.14
N LYS A 146 3.76 -15.29 -4.54
CA LYS A 146 4.05 -15.35 -3.10
C LYS A 146 4.97 -14.19 -2.67
N THR A 147 6.01 -13.93 -3.42
CA THR A 147 6.94 -12.81 -3.15
C THR A 147 6.23 -11.47 -3.22
N ARG A 148 5.34 -11.27 -4.20
CA ARG A 148 4.55 -10.04 -4.31
C ARG A 148 3.59 -9.86 -3.13
N LEU A 149 2.87 -10.91 -2.74
CA LEU A 149 1.95 -10.87 -1.60
C LEU A 149 2.69 -10.58 -0.28
N LYS A 150 3.85 -11.21 -0.06
CA LYS A 150 4.68 -10.91 1.11
C LYS A 150 5.18 -9.46 1.13
N ARG A 151 5.48 -8.86 -0.02
CA ARG A 151 5.80 -7.43 -0.09
C ARG A 151 4.62 -6.56 0.31
N VAL A 152 3.43 -6.85 -0.20
CA VAL A 152 2.22 -6.10 0.18
C VAL A 152 2.01 -6.21 1.69
N GLN A 153 2.07 -7.41 2.26
CA GLN A 153 1.96 -7.62 3.71
C GLN A 153 3.01 -6.81 4.47
N TYR A 154 4.28 -6.87 4.05
CA TYR A 154 5.37 -6.12 4.67
C TYR A 154 5.11 -4.61 4.64
N PHE A 155 4.67 -4.06 3.52
CA PHE A 155 4.36 -2.64 3.43
C PHE A 155 3.20 -2.25 4.34
N VAL A 156 2.12 -3.04 4.38
CA VAL A 156 1.01 -2.78 5.28
C VAL A 156 1.48 -2.81 6.74
N GLU A 157 2.31 -3.78 7.12
CA GLU A 157 2.85 -3.89 8.47
C GLU A 157 3.79 -2.72 8.81
N LEU A 158 4.57 -2.24 7.85
CA LEU A 158 5.48 -1.10 8.02
C LEU A 158 4.71 0.20 8.26
N PHE A 159 3.58 0.41 7.58
CA PHE A 159 2.81 1.64 7.70
C PHE A 159 1.74 1.61 8.78
N SER A 160 1.30 0.42 9.19
CA SER A 160 0.28 0.26 10.24
C SER A 160 0.57 1.06 11.53
N PRO A 161 1.80 1.10 12.08
CA PRO A 161 2.07 1.90 13.28
C PRO A 161 1.78 3.39 13.12
N TYR A 162 2.06 3.94 11.93
CA TYR A 162 1.86 5.38 11.66
C TYR A 162 0.38 5.75 11.45
N THR A 163 -0.47 4.78 11.23
CA THR A 163 -1.90 4.97 11.01
C THR A 163 -2.75 4.53 12.20
N THR A 164 -2.13 3.95 13.24
CA THR A 164 -2.80 3.45 14.45
C THR A 164 -2.41 4.19 15.72
N LEU A 165 -1.50 5.16 15.62
CA LEU A 165 -1.14 6.03 16.77
C LEU A 165 -2.29 7.01 17.03
N ASP A 166 -2.80 6.98 18.27
CA ASP A 166 -3.73 7.95 18.82
C ASP A 166 -3.05 9.30 19.07
#